data_2a87ecb01e450106ee4e35ed7bad9778
#
_entry.id   2a87ecb01e450106ee4e35ed7bad9778
#
_cell.length_a   1.000
_cell.length_b   1.000
_cell.length_c   1.000
_cell.angle_alpha   90.00
_cell.angle_beta   90.00
_cell.angle_gamma   90.00
#
_symmetry.space_group_name_H-M   'P 1'
#
loop_
_entity.id
_entity.type
_entity.pdbx_description
1 polymer ?
#
loop_
_entity_poly.entity_id
_entity_poly.type
_entity_poly.pdbx_seq_one_letter_code
_entity_poly.pdbx_strand_id
1 'polypeptide(L)'
;MKALSYILSPFFLISFFLILIVFQPMQWFSLKFINFNSYQKIVDLMNYALVKNLLLIGVTVNIENPHKLPEGTTLVFVSNHQSLFDISPVSWYFRKYNPKFVSKKELGKGIPSVSFNLRNGGAALIDRNNGKQAIVELAKFAKSINNKKWSAAIFPEGTRSKNGKPKEFATNGLKIITKYNPEGYIVPLTVNNSWKVFKYGKFPFGVGSPITIKTHAPIKISSLPFNELAKKVELTIIKDIN
;
A
#
# COMPACT_ATOMS: atom_id res chain seq x y z
N MET A 1 0.02 -29.70 -2.10
CA MET A 1 0.00 -28.24 -1.86
C MET A 1 -1.35 -27.76 -1.30
N LYS A 2 -2.52 -28.08 -1.91
CA LYS A 2 -3.83 -27.63 -1.41
C LYS A 2 -4.18 -28.18 -0.01
N ALA A 3 -3.85 -29.43 0.30
CA ALA A 3 -4.03 -30.01 1.64
C ALA A 3 -3.23 -29.24 2.71
N LEU A 4 -1.96 -28.92 2.44
CA LEU A 4 -1.13 -28.11 3.33
C LEU A 4 -1.71 -26.70 3.55
N SER A 5 -2.33 -26.13 2.51
CA SER A 5 -3.04 -24.85 2.63
C SER A 5 -4.16 -24.90 3.66
N TYR A 6 -4.95 -25.99 3.73
CA TYR A 6 -6.01 -26.14 4.74
C TYR A 6 -5.46 -26.22 6.16
N ILE A 7 -4.28 -26.83 6.34
CA ILE A 7 -3.63 -26.97 7.65
C ILE A 7 -3.06 -25.61 8.11
N LEU A 8 -2.33 -24.89 7.24
CA LEU A 8 -1.62 -23.67 7.62
C LEU A 8 -2.52 -22.43 7.70
N SER A 9 -3.60 -22.39 6.90
CA SER A 9 -4.47 -21.20 6.82
C SER A 9 -5.13 -20.79 8.14
N PRO A 10 -5.63 -21.70 9.00
CA PRO A 10 -6.17 -21.34 10.30
C PRO A 10 -5.14 -20.65 11.21
N PHE A 11 -3.93 -21.19 11.30
CA PHE A 11 -2.86 -20.62 12.11
C PHE A 11 -2.46 -19.22 11.61
N PHE A 12 -2.36 -19.08 10.28
CA PHE A 12 -2.12 -17.79 9.65
C PHE A 12 -3.20 -16.77 9.98
N LEU A 13 -4.48 -17.15 9.89
CA LEU A 13 -5.62 -16.27 10.21
C LEU A 13 -5.65 -15.88 11.69
N ILE A 14 -5.48 -16.86 12.59
CA ILE A 14 -5.45 -16.58 14.02
C ILE A 14 -4.34 -15.58 14.34
N SER A 15 -3.11 -15.85 13.87
CA SER A 15 -1.97 -14.96 14.07
C SER A 15 -2.20 -13.58 13.43
N PHE A 16 -2.78 -13.51 12.22
CA PHE A 16 -3.11 -12.26 11.55
C PHE A 16 -4.06 -11.40 12.39
N PHE A 17 -5.15 -11.97 12.89
CA PHE A 17 -6.11 -11.24 13.73
C PHE A 17 -5.54 -10.89 15.09
N LEU A 18 -4.73 -11.77 15.71
CA LEU A 18 -4.03 -11.46 16.96
C LEU A 18 -3.12 -10.25 16.82
N ILE A 19 -2.34 -10.17 15.73
CA ILE A 19 -1.51 -8.98 15.44
C ILE A 19 -2.40 -7.73 15.40
N LEU A 20 -3.51 -7.74 14.67
CA LEU A 20 -4.37 -6.57 14.55
C LEU A 20 -4.99 -6.17 15.90
N ILE A 21 -5.39 -7.14 16.71
CA ILE A 21 -6.01 -6.90 18.03
C ILE A 21 -4.98 -6.34 19.02
N VAL A 22 -3.78 -6.93 19.07
CA VAL A 22 -2.71 -6.52 20.01
C VAL A 22 -2.21 -5.11 19.66
N PHE A 23 -2.03 -4.79 18.39
CA PHE A 23 -1.53 -3.48 17.99
C PHE A 23 -2.58 -2.36 18.10
N GLN A 24 -3.87 -2.68 18.22
CA GLN A 24 -4.93 -1.66 18.36
C GLN A 24 -4.76 -0.79 19.63
N PRO A 25 -4.68 -1.35 20.85
CA PRO A 25 -4.47 -0.54 22.04
C PRO A 25 -3.10 0.16 22.05
N MET A 26 -2.05 -0.45 21.49
CA MET A 26 -0.73 0.17 21.38
C MET A 26 -0.76 1.43 20.51
N GLN A 27 -1.43 1.38 19.35
CA GLN A 27 -1.63 2.52 18.45
C GLN A 27 -2.41 3.62 19.16
N TRP A 28 -3.53 3.27 19.81
CA TRP A 28 -4.37 4.22 20.53
C TRP A 28 -3.62 4.90 21.65
N PHE A 29 -2.95 4.12 22.51
CA PHE A 29 -2.18 4.65 23.64
C PHE A 29 -1.05 5.58 23.16
N SER A 30 -0.29 5.14 22.18
CA SER A 30 0.85 5.90 21.65
C SER A 30 0.41 7.24 21.05
N LEU A 31 -0.69 7.24 20.27
CA LEU A 31 -1.21 8.46 19.66
C LEU A 31 -1.78 9.42 20.71
N LYS A 32 -2.48 8.90 21.74
CA LYS A 32 -3.18 9.72 22.72
C LYS A 32 -2.27 10.26 23.81
N PHE A 33 -1.29 9.49 24.28
CA PHE A 33 -0.51 9.80 25.48
C PHE A 33 0.96 10.10 25.21
N ILE A 34 1.47 9.77 24.01
CA ILE A 34 2.87 10.01 23.68
C ILE A 34 2.96 11.04 22.55
N ASN A 35 2.99 10.63 21.30
CA ASN A 35 3.01 11.51 20.11
C ASN A 35 2.81 10.72 18.80
N PHE A 36 2.67 11.47 17.70
CA PHE A 36 2.48 10.88 16.37
C PHE A 36 3.68 10.04 15.89
N ASN A 37 4.92 10.42 16.23
CA ASN A 37 6.09 9.66 15.79
C ASN A 37 6.18 8.28 16.47
N SER A 38 5.86 8.21 17.77
CA SER A 38 5.76 6.95 18.49
C SER A 38 4.63 6.07 17.95
N TYR A 39 3.47 6.67 17.69
CA TYR A 39 2.37 5.99 17.01
C TYR A 39 2.80 5.42 15.64
N GLN A 40 3.52 6.20 14.82
CA GLN A 40 3.99 5.73 13.51
C GLN A 40 4.94 4.53 13.65
N LYS A 41 5.84 4.53 14.63
CA LYS A 41 6.71 3.37 14.92
C LYS A 41 5.91 2.11 15.26
N ILE A 42 4.81 2.25 16.02
CA ILE A 42 3.91 1.12 16.31
C ILE A 42 3.22 0.61 15.05
N VAL A 43 2.78 1.52 14.15
CA VAL A 43 2.22 1.15 12.85
C VAL A 43 3.26 0.42 11.98
N ASP A 44 4.49 0.90 11.96
CA ASP A 44 5.57 0.26 11.20
C ASP A 44 5.88 -1.15 11.75
N LEU A 45 5.93 -1.31 13.08
CA LEU A 45 6.14 -2.61 13.72
C LEU A 45 4.98 -3.58 13.44
N MET A 46 3.73 -3.09 13.44
CA MET A 46 2.57 -3.88 13.03
C MET A 46 2.72 -4.37 11.58
N ASN A 47 3.10 -3.50 10.66
CA ASN A 47 3.31 -3.90 9.26
C ASN A 47 4.45 -4.91 9.11
N TYR A 48 5.53 -4.77 9.89
CA TYR A 48 6.58 -5.78 9.98
C TYR A 48 6.04 -7.13 10.44
N ALA A 49 5.27 -7.15 11.54
CA ALA A 49 4.67 -8.38 12.05
C ALA A 49 3.72 -9.03 11.01
N LEU A 50 2.92 -8.23 10.28
CA LEU A 50 2.06 -8.72 9.21
C LEU A 50 2.86 -9.31 8.02
N VAL A 51 3.99 -8.69 7.66
CA VAL A 51 4.90 -9.25 6.64
C VAL A 51 5.50 -10.58 7.13
N LYS A 52 5.93 -10.66 8.38
CA LYS A 52 6.46 -11.91 8.96
C LYS A 52 5.40 -13.00 9.12
N ASN A 53 4.15 -12.61 9.38
CA ASN A 53 3.03 -13.55 9.46
C ASN A 53 2.84 -14.37 8.16
N LEU A 54 3.16 -13.81 6.99
CA LEU A 54 3.11 -14.52 5.71
C LEU A 54 4.01 -15.77 5.68
N LEU A 55 5.06 -15.81 6.49
CA LEU A 55 5.95 -16.98 6.59
C LEU A 55 5.23 -18.22 7.13
N LEU A 56 4.14 -18.06 7.91
CA LEU A 56 3.33 -19.18 8.39
C LEU A 56 2.68 -19.98 7.26
N ILE A 57 2.48 -19.35 6.11
CA ILE A 57 2.01 -20.01 4.89
C ILE A 57 3.14 -20.14 3.85
N GLY A 58 4.41 -20.06 4.29
CA GLY A 58 5.59 -20.21 3.42
C GLY A 58 5.73 -19.13 2.36
N VAL A 59 5.08 -17.97 2.55
CA VAL A 59 5.16 -16.84 1.61
C VAL A 59 6.23 -15.87 2.09
N THR A 60 7.29 -15.71 1.31
CA THR A 60 8.33 -14.69 1.50
C THR A 60 7.99 -13.41 0.75
N VAL A 61 8.55 -12.29 1.19
CA VAL A 61 8.44 -11.00 0.49
C VAL A 61 9.83 -10.54 0.11
N ASN A 62 10.08 -10.41 -1.18
CA ASN A 62 11.34 -9.96 -1.76
C ASN A 62 11.17 -8.55 -2.32
N ILE A 63 12.04 -7.64 -1.90
CA ILE A 63 12.06 -6.26 -2.42
C ILE A 63 13.28 -6.10 -3.32
N GLU A 64 13.03 -5.80 -4.59
CA GLU A 64 14.04 -5.42 -5.55
C GLU A 64 14.06 -3.90 -5.66
N ASN A 65 15.05 -3.27 -5.03
CA ASN A 65 15.19 -1.81 -5.05
C ASN A 65 16.57 -1.39 -5.56
N PRO A 66 16.80 -1.46 -6.90
CA PRO A 66 18.08 -1.12 -7.50
C PRO A 66 18.34 0.39 -7.56
N HIS A 67 17.35 1.22 -7.22
CA HIS A 67 17.42 2.67 -7.36
C HIS A 67 17.51 3.38 -6.01
N LYS A 68 18.42 4.35 -5.90
CA LYS A 68 18.42 5.30 -4.78
C LYS A 68 17.23 6.24 -4.92
N LEU A 69 16.32 6.20 -3.96
CA LEU A 69 15.14 7.06 -3.95
C LEU A 69 15.48 8.45 -3.40
N PRO A 70 14.94 9.54 -3.97
CA PRO A 70 15.14 10.90 -3.46
C PRO A 70 14.68 11.05 -2.00
N GLU A 71 15.43 11.82 -1.23
CA GLU A 71 15.12 12.16 0.17
C GLU A 71 14.72 13.62 0.31
N GLY A 72 14.02 13.97 1.39
CA GLY A 72 13.60 15.34 1.67
C GLY A 72 12.49 15.88 0.75
N THR A 73 11.93 15.03 -0.10
CA THR A 73 10.86 15.38 -1.03
C THR A 73 9.69 14.40 -0.93
N THR A 74 8.54 14.78 -1.49
CA THR A 74 7.38 13.90 -1.56
C THR A 74 7.58 12.84 -2.63
N LEU A 75 7.40 11.56 -2.25
CA LEU A 75 7.35 10.45 -3.19
C LEU A 75 5.89 10.00 -3.39
N VAL A 76 5.57 9.61 -4.62
CA VAL A 76 4.28 9.01 -4.97
C VAL A 76 4.54 7.59 -5.47
N PHE A 77 4.39 6.61 -4.58
CA PHE A 77 4.46 5.20 -4.94
C PHE A 77 3.21 4.81 -5.71
N VAL A 78 3.38 4.43 -6.97
CA VAL A 78 2.31 3.98 -7.85
C VAL A 78 2.52 2.51 -8.14
N SER A 79 1.54 1.66 -7.86
CA SER A 79 1.69 0.21 -8.01
C SER A 79 0.45 -0.43 -8.62
N ASN A 80 0.63 -1.55 -9.34
CA ASN A 80 -0.45 -2.49 -9.58
C ASN A 80 -0.93 -3.11 -8.25
N HIS A 81 -2.14 -3.68 -8.24
CA HIS A 81 -2.76 -4.17 -7.00
C HIS A 81 -3.27 -5.61 -7.18
N GLN A 82 -2.67 -6.55 -6.47
CA GLN A 82 -3.00 -7.97 -6.61
C GLN A 82 -3.67 -8.55 -5.36
N SER A 83 -3.34 -8.04 -4.16
CA SER A 83 -3.94 -8.55 -2.92
C SER A 83 -3.95 -7.52 -1.78
N LEU A 84 -4.61 -7.87 -0.65
CA LEU A 84 -4.52 -7.05 0.55
C LEU A 84 -3.10 -7.07 1.16
N PHE A 85 -2.30 -8.08 0.82
CA PHE A 85 -0.93 -8.23 1.31
C PHE A 85 0.09 -7.37 0.54
N ASP A 86 -0.33 -6.52 -0.39
CA ASP A 86 0.54 -5.53 -1.03
C ASP A 86 0.84 -4.35 -0.07
N ILE A 87 -0.08 -4.07 0.85
CA ILE A 87 -0.04 -2.88 1.72
C ILE A 87 1.09 -2.95 2.73
N SER A 88 1.14 -4.02 3.54
CA SER A 88 2.11 -4.14 4.62
C SER A 88 3.57 -4.18 4.17
N PRO A 89 3.94 -4.87 3.08
CA PRO A 89 5.28 -4.77 2.53
C PRO A 89 5.64 -3.34 2.08
N VAL A 90 4.77 -2.66 1.34
CA VAL A 90 5.02 -1.27 0.92
C VAL A 90 5.18 -0.37 2.15
N SER A 91 4.32 -0.51 3.16
CA SER A 91 4.42 0.25 4.41
C SER A 91 5.76 0.01 5.12
N TRP A 92 6.14 -1.25 5.30
CA TRP A 92 7.32 -1.62 6.07
C TRP A 92 8.63 -1.29 5.36
N TYR A 93 8.78 -1.71 4.11
CA TYR A 93 10.05 -1.54 3.40
C TYR A 93 10.32 -0.10 3.01
N PHE A 94 9.26 0.69 2.74
CA PHE A 94 9.40 2.12 2.44
C PHE A 94 9.08 3.04 3.62
N ARG A 95 9.04 2.53 4.87
CA ARG A 95 8.71 3.30 6.10
C ARG A 95 9.54 4.57 6.29
N LYS A 96 10.80 4.58 5.82
CA LYS A 96 11.66 5.76 5.83
C LYS A 96 11.01 6.97 5.13
N TYR A 97 10.19 6.70 4.11
CA TYR A 97 9.48 7.71 3.32
C TYR A 97 8.05 7.94 3.81
N ASN A 98 7.65 7.27 4.88
CA ASN A 98 6.34 7.43 5.53
C ASN A 98 5.14 7.36 4.58
N PRO A 99 4.94 6.24 3.83
CA PRO A 99 3.91 6.12 2.83
C PRO A 99 2.51 6.13 3.45
N LYS A 100 1.63 6.99 2.92
CA LYS A 100 0.21 7.09 3.28
C LYS A 100 -0.65 6.65 2.11
N PHE A 101 -1.68 5.88 2.38
CA PHE A 101 -2.45 5.20 1.35
C PHE A 101 -3.74 5.94 0.99
N VAL A 102 -4.10 5.84 -0.30
CA VAL A 102 -5.46 6.14 -0.74
C VAL A 102 -6.29 4.87 -0.60
N SER A 103 -7.30 4.92 0.26
CA SER A 103 -8.09 3.75 0.66
C SER A 103 -9.59 4.01 0.53
N LYS A 104 -10.39 2.94 0.45
CA LYS A 104 -11.85 3.03 0.49
C LYS A 104 -12.32 3.53 1.84
N LYS A 105 -13.32 4.41 1.86
CA LYS A 105 -13.94 4.97 3.08
C LYS A 105 -14.45 3.91 4.05
N GLU A 106 -15.00 2.81 3.52
CA GLU A 106 -15.54 1.72 4.33
C GLU A 106 -14.47 1.03 5.20
N LEU A 107 -13.21 0.99 4.72
CA LEU A 107 -12.09 0.41 5.48
C LEU A 107 -11.71 1.25 6.72
N GLY A 108 -12.21 2.48 6.83
CA GLY A 108 -12.08 3.29 8.03
C GLY A 108 -12.89 2.78 9.22
N LYS A 109 -13.64 1.67 9.10
CA LYS A 109 -14.47 1.09 10.17
C LYS A 109 -14.31 -0.44 10.23
N GLY A 110 -14.45 -0.99 11.43
CA GLY A 110 -14.68 -2.43 11.66
C GLY A 110 -13.43 -3.33 11.68
N ILE A 111 -12.25 -2.87 11.31
CA ILE A 111 -11.03 -3.69 11.29
C ILE A 111 -10.05 -3.16 12.35
N PRO A 112 -9.78 -3.92 13.44
CA PRO A 112 -8.82 -3.51 14.46
C PRO A 112 -7.49 -3.04 13.85
N SER A 113 -6.83 -2.09 14.45
CA SER A 113 -5.58 -1.46 14.01
C SER A 113 -5.64 -0.79 12.64
N VAL A 114 -6.16 -1.50 11.61
CA VAL A 114 -6.22 -0.98 10.23
C VAL A 114 -7.15 0.23 10.15
N SER A 115 -8.40 0.09 10.62
CA SER A 115 -9.36 1.21 10.58
C SER A 115 -8.90 2.40 11.42
N PHE A 116 -8.27 2.13 12.57
CA PHE A 116 -7.70 3.17 13.41
C PHE A 116 -6.57 3.90 12.68
N ASN A 117 -5.63 3.15 12.08
CA ASN A 117 -4.53 3.73 11.32
C ASN A 117 -5.02 4.54 10.10
N LEU A 118 -6.00 4.04 9.37
CA LEU A 118 -6.54 4.75 8.20
C LEU A 118 -7.18 6.09 8.58
N ARG A 119 -7.84 6.18 9.74
CA ARG A 119 -8.44 7.45 10.21
C ARG A 119 -7.43 8.43 10.80
N ASN A 120 -6.38 7.94 11.46
CA ASN A 120 -5.48 8.78 12.26
C ASN A 120 -4.07 8.89 11.67
N GLY A 121 -3.69 7.98 10.80
CA GLY A 121 -2.34 7.87 10.24
C GLY A 121 -2.06 8.75 9.02
N GLY A 122 -3.07 9.48 8.53
CA GLY A 122 -2.90 10.38 7.38
C GLY A 122 -3.28 9.78 6.02
N ALA A 123 -4.03 8.67 5.99
CA ALA A 123 -4.56 8.11 4.74
C ALA A 123 -5.69 8.96 4.15
N ALA A 124 -5.88 8.90 2.82
CA ALA A 124 -7.06 9.43 2.17
C ALA A 124 -8.17 8.37 2.16
N LEU A 125 -9.31 8.67 2.79
CA LEU A 125 -10.48 7.80 2.78
C LEU A 125 -11.50 8.30 1.76
N ILE A 126 -11.55 7.67 0.60
CA ILE A 126 -12.39 8.08 -0.54
C ILE A 126 -13.62 7.20 -0.69
N ASP A 127 -14.73 7.85 -0.97
CA ASP A 127 -15.96 7.21 -1.43
C ASP A 127 -15.92 7.14 -2.96
N ARG A 128 -15.79 5.93 -3.49
CA ARG A 128 -15.66 5.71 -4.95
C ARG A 128 -16.96 5.97 -5.72
N ASN A 129 -18.08 5.98 -5.02
CA ASN A 129 -19.38 6.28 -5.59
C ASN A 129 -19.71 7.79 -5.52
N ASN A 130 -18.88 8.58 -4.84
CA ASN A 130 -19.03 10.02 -4.70
C ASN A 130 -17.75 10.73 -5.19
N GLY A 131 -17.72 11.04 -6.49
CA GLY A 131 -16.56 11.69 -7.11
C GLY A 131 -16.21 13.05 -6.49
N LYS A 132 -17.21 13.83 -6.05
CA LYS A 132 -16.96 15.14 -5.39
C LYS A 132 -16.23 14.95 -4.06
N GLN A 133 -16.68 14.02 -3.23
CA GLN A 133 -16.01 13.67 -1.96
C GLN A 133 -14.60 13.17 -2.22
N ALA A 134 -14.41 12.26 -3.18
CA ALA A 134 -13.11 11.72 -3.52
C ALA A 134 -12.10 12.80 -3.94
N ILE A 135 -12.52 13.76 -4.79
CA ILE A 135 -11.67 14.88 -5.21
C ILE A 135 -11.25 15.74 -4.02
N VAL A 136 -12.18 16.09 -3.13
CA VAL A 136 -11.90 16.91 -1.94
C VAL A 136 -10.91 16.22 -1.00
N GLU A 137 -11.14 14.94 -0.70
CA GLU A 137 -10.25 14.19 0.20
C GLU A 137 -8.87 13.95 -0.41
N LEU A 138 -8.78 13.67 -1.71
CA LEU A 138 -7.51 13.55 -2.41
C LEU A 138 -6.74 14.88 -2.44
N ALA A 139 -7.40 16.01 -2.62
CA ALA A 139 -6.75 17.32 -2.58
C ALA A 139 -6.22 17.66 -1.17
N LYS A 140 -7.00 17.40 -0.12
CA LYS A 140 -6.56 17.54 1.28
C LYS A 140 -5.35 16.66 1.57
N PHE A 141 -5.43 15.40 1.17
CA PHE A 141 -4.36 14.41 1.31
C PHE A 141 -3.08 14.87 0.59
N ALA A 142 -3.19 15.26 -0.68
CA ALA A 142 -2.06 15.72 -1.49
C ALA A 142 -1.34 16.94 -0.89
N LYS A 143 -2.10 17.91 -0.36
CA LYS A 143 -1.54 19.05 0.39
C LYS A 143 -0.85 18.61 1.69
N SER A 144 -1.48 17.71 2.44
CA SER A 144 -0.94 17.21 3.71
C SER A 144 0.40 16.49 3.53
N ILE A 145 0.51 15.60 2.54
CA ILE A 145 1.77 14.89 2.28
C ILE A 145 2.88 15.82 1.82
N ASN A 146 2.56 16.86 1.00
CA ASN A 146 3.52 17.86 0.59
C ASN A 146 4.07 18.64 1.79
N ASN A 147 3.18 19.16 2.64
CA ASN A 147 3.56 19.96 3.80
C ASN A 147 4.41 19.17 4.81
N LYS A 148 4.08 17.87 4.99
CA LYS A 148 4.77 17.01 5.96
C LYS A 148 5.96 16.24 5.37
N LYS A 149 6.23 16.40 4.08
CA LYS A 149 7.23 15.61 3.34
C LYS A 149 7.02 14.09 3.49
N TRP A 150 5.76 13.68 3.60
CA TRP A 150 5.36 12.29 3.57
C TRP A 150 5.23 11.82 2.13
N SER A 151 5.06 10.51 1.95
CA SER A 151 4.82 9.92 0.63
C SER A 151 3.38 9.45 0.48
N ALA A 152 2.89 9.43 -0.76
CA ALA A 152 1.64 8.78 -1.11
C ALA A 152 1.91 7.35 -1.59
N ALA A 153 0.97 6.43 -1.35
CA ALA A 153 0.91 5.13 -2.02
C ALA A 153 -0.48 4.97 -2.64
N ILE A 154 -0.53 4.75 -3.95
CA ILE A 154 -1.78 4.62 -4.70
C ILE A 154 -1.74 3.42 -5.63
N PHE A 155 -2.87 2.72 -5.70
CA PHE A 155 -3.13 1.63 -6.62
C PHE A 155 -4.16 2.10 -7.66
N PRO A 156 -3.72 2.60 -8.83
CA PRO A 156 -4.62 3.23 -9.81
C PRO A 156 -5.67 2.28 -10.40
N GLU A 157 -5.43 0.96 -10.36
CA GLU A 157 -6.43 -0.05 -10.76
C GLU A 157 -7.73 0.06 -9.96
N GLY A 158 -7.70 0.71 -8.80
CA GLY A 158 -8.84 0.89 -7.92
C GLY A 158 -9.39 -0.39 -7.28
N THR A 159 -9.10 -1.56 -7.82
CA THR A 159 -9.50 -2.87 -7.29
C THR A 159 -8.38 -3.89 -7.49
N ARG A 160 -8.37 -4.94 -6.68
CA ARG A 160 -7.36 -6.00 -6.78
C ARG A 160 -7.56 -6.87 -8.01
N SER A 161 -6.46 -7.24 -8.67
CA SER A 161 -6.42 -8.29 -9.66
C SER A 161 -6.50 -9.67 -8.98
N LYS A 162 -7.37 -10.56 -9.47
CA LYS A 162 -7.54 -11.91 -8.89
C LYS A 162 -6.64 -12.97 -9.54
N ASN A 163 -6.03 -12.64 -10.65
CA ASN A 163 -5.25 -13.57 -11.49
C ASN A 163 -3.87 -13.02 -11.89
N GLY A 164 -3.45 -11.93 -11.24
CA GLY A 164 -2.17 -11.26 -11.54
C GLY A 164 -2.19 -10.33 -12.76
N LYS A 165 -3.18 -10.42 -13.64
CA LYS A 165 -3.26 -9.55 -14.82
C LYS A 165 -3.56 -8.11 -14.40
N PRO A 166 -2.83 -7.12 -14.92
CA PRO A 166 -3.07 -5.72 -14.60
C PRO A 166 -4.44 -5.27 -15.14
N LYS A 167 -5.02 -4.28 -14.48
CA LYS A 167 -6.20 -3.56 -14.95
C LYS A 167 -5.79 -2.17 -15.42
N GLU A 168 -6.66 -1.55 -16.21
CA GLU A 168 -6.48 -0.18 -16.65
C GLU A 168 -6.34 0.78 -15.46
N PHE A 169 -5.43 1.73 -15.56
CA PHE A 169 -5.15 2.71 -14.52
C PHE A 169 -6.14 3.88 -14.59
N ALA A 170 -6.93 4.05 -13.53
CA ALA A 170 -7.72 5.24 -13.31
C ALA A 170 -6.82 6.38 -12.82
N THR A 171 -6.46 7.29 -13.72
CA THR A 171 -5.42 8.30 -13.48
C THR A 171 -5.88 9.54 -12.72
N ASN A 172 -7.19 9.75 -12.52
CA ASN A 172 -7.74 10.95 -11.87
C ASN A 172 -7.18 11.19 -10.46
N GLY A 173 -7.06 10.14 -9.64
CA GLY A 173 -6.47 10.24 -8.31
C GLY A 173 -5.01 10.65 -8.35
N LEU A 174 -4.24 10.04 -9.26
CA LEU A 174 -2.85 10.38 -9.48
C LEU A 174 -2.68 11.82 -9.95
N LYS A 175 -3.55 12.30 -10.86
CA LYS A 175 -3.55 13.68 -11.36
C LYS A 175 -3.71 14.71 -10.23
N ILE A 176 -4.60 14.43 -9.28
CA ILE A 176 -4.79 15.32 -8.12
C ILE A 176 -3.54 15.32 -7.24
N ILE A 177 -3.00 14.14 -6.92
CA ILE A 177 -1.81 14.03 -6.06
C ILE A 177 -0.61 14.76 -6.68
N THR A 178 -0.35 14.53 -7.96
CA THR A 178 0.79 15.14 -8.67
C THR A 178 0.66 16.66 -8.81
N LYS A 179 -0.57 17.16 -9.06
CA LYS A 179 -0.85 18.61 -9.15
C LYS A 179 -0.39 19.40 -7.91
N TYR A 180 -0.54 18.82 -6.72
CA TYR A 180 -0.14 19.46 -5.46
C TYR A 180 1.31 19.15 -5.03
N ASN A 181 2.02 18.30 -5.80
CA ASN A 181 3.38 17.86 -5.50
C ASN A 181 4.30 17.95 -6.74
N PRO A 182 4.39 19.10 -7.43
CA PRO A 182 5.13 19.20 -8.70
C PRO A 182 6.64 18.93 -8.55
N GLU A 183 7.21 19.24 -7.37
CA GLU A 183 8.62 19.01 -7.08
C GLU A 183 8.92 17.59 -6.57
N GLY A 184 7.87 16.77 -6.40
CA GLY A 184 8.00 15.37 -5.98
C GLY A 184 8.40 14.44 -7.13
N TYR A 185 8.46 13.15 -6.79
CA TYR A 185 8.76 12.09 -7.74
C TYR A 185 7.71 10.99 -7.68
N ILE A 186 7.37 10.42 -8.83
CA ILE A 186 6.66 9.14 -8.88
C ILE A 186 7.71 8.03 -8.82
N VAL A 187 7.45 7.05 -7.97
CA VAL A 187 8.21 5.80 -7.87
C VAL A 187 7.28 4.66 -8.30
N PRO A 188 7.41 4.18 -9.54
CA PRO A 188 6.63 3.03 -9.98
C PRO A 188 7.06 1.76 -9.23
N LEU A 189 6.10 0.95 -8.81
CA LEU A 189 6.31 -0.34 -8.15
C LEU A 189 5.58 -1.44 -8.93
N THR A 190 6.24 -2.53 -9.21
CA THR A 190 5.59 -3.74 -9.75
C THR A 190 5.49 -4.80 -8.66
N VAL A 191 4.25 -5.19 -8.34
CA VAL A 191 3.96 -6.28 -7.40
C VAL A 191 3.63 -7.54 -8.19
N ASN A 192 4.33 -8.63 -7.88
CA ASN A 192 4.11 -9.94 -8.50
C ASN A 192 3.76 -11.00 -7.47
N ASN A 193 2.91 -11.93 -7.86
CA ASN A 193 2.53 -13.15 -7.16
C ASN A 193 1.69 -12.96 -5.88
N SER A 194 1.40 -11.76 -5.41
CA SER A 194 0.61 -11.61 -4.18
C SER A 194 -0.84 -12.10 -4.34
N TRP A 195 -1.40 -12.10 -5.57
CA TRP A 195 -2.69 -12.71 -5.86
C TRP A 195 -2.73 -14.21 -5.58
N LYS A 196 -1.57 -14.90 -5.66
CA LYS A 196 -1.48 -16.35 -5.44
C LYS A 196 -1.82 -16.77 -4.00
N VAL A 197 -1.75 -15.82 -3.05
CA VAL A 197 -2.24 -16.04 -1.69
C VAL A 197 -3.75 -16.30 -1.67
N PHE A 198 -4.49 -15.80 -2.65
CA PHE A 198 -5.92 -16.03 -2.83
C PHE A 198 -6.27 -16.91 -4.02
N LYS A 199 -5.33 -17.68 -4.55
CA LYS A 199 -5.55 -18.53 -5.74
C LYS A 199 -6.66 -19.56 -5.59
N TYR A 200 -7.01 -19.94 -4.37
CA TYR A 200 -8.11 -20.86 -4.06
C TYR A 200 -9.40 -20.14 -3.61
N GLY A 201 -9.46 -18.80 -3.70
CA GLY A 201 -10.55 -17.99 -3.21
C GLY A 201 -10.24 -17.39 -1.82
N LYS A 202 -11.28 -17.20 -1.00
CA LYS A 202 -11.11 -16.58 0.34
C LYS A 202 -10.46 -17.53 1.34
N PHE A 203 -10.58 -18.85 1.14
CA PHE A 203 -10.03 -19.91 1.97
C PHE A 203 -9.95 -21.22 1.15
N PRO A 204 -8.90 -22.05 1.32
CA PRO A 204 -7.67 -21.78 2.09
C PRO A 204 -6.74 -20.79 1.36
N PHE A 205 -5.76 -20.24 2.06
CA PHE A 205 -4.73 -19.41 1.45
C PHE A 205 -3.74 -20.24 0.63
N GLY A 206 -3.27 -19.66 -0.48
CA GLY A 206 -2.20 -20.26 -1.25
C GLY A 206 -0.87 -20.22 -0.48
N VAL A 207 -0.12 -21.32 -0.49
CA VAL A 207 1.15 -21.45 0.23
C VAL A 207 2.35 -21.41 -0.71
N GLY A 208 3.50 -20.97 -0.21
CA GLY A 208 4.82 -21.16 -0.82
C GLY A 208 5.14 -20.26 -2.02
N SER A 209 4.30 -19.29 -2.35
CA SER A 209 4.57 -18.40 -3.51
C SER A 209 5.19 -17.09 -3.04
N PRO A 210 6.46 -16.78 -3.38
CA PRO A 210 7.10 -15.54 -2.97
C PRO A 210 6.41 -14.33 -3.62
N ILE A 211 6.16 -13.30 -2.81
CA ILE A 211 5.72 -11.98 -3.31
C ILE A 211 6.98 -11.20 -3.67
N THR A 212 7.01 -10.63 -4.87
CA THR A 212 8.09 -9.74 -5.28
C THR A 212 7.56 -8.33 -5.48
N ILE A 213 8.26 -7.34 -4.94
CA ILE A 213 8.00 -5.92 -5.19
C ILE A 213 9.26 -5.32 -5.79
N LYS A 214 9.18 -4.93 -7.06
CA LYS A 214 10.27 -4.27 -7.77
C LYS A 214 10.04 -2.77 -7.82
N THR A 215 11.04 -1.98 -7.43
CA THR A 215 11.04 -0.53 -7.62
C THR A 215 11.67 -0.18 -8.96
N HIS A 216 11.13 0.84 -9.59
CA HIS A 216 11.68 1.40 -10.84
C HIS A 216 12.29 2.78 -10.58
N ALA A 217 13.01 3.29 -11.57
CA ALA A 217 13.65 4.60 -11.50
C ALA A 217 12.63 5.69 -11.15
N PRO A 218 12.91 6.55 -10.16
CA PRO A 218 12.04 7.67 -9.83
C PRO A 218 11.91 8.65 -11.01
N ILE A 219 10.69 9.10 -11.28
CA ILE A 219 10.38 10.03 -12.36
C ILE A 219 9.94 11.35 -11.72
N LYS A 220 10.65 12.46 -11.99
CA LYS A 220 10.26 13.78 -11.48
C LYS A 220 8.89 14.16 -12.05
N ILE A 221 7.96 14.61 -11.20
CA ILE A 221 6.58 14.89 -11.60
C ILE A 221 6.53 16.00 -12.66
N SER A 222 7.35 17.04 -12.51
CA SER A 222 7.41 18.16 -13.45
C SER A 222 8.16 17.87 -14.76
N SER A 223 8.72 16.67 -14.94
CA SER A 223 9.54 16.36 -16.12
C SER A 223 8.74 16.09 -17.39
N LEU A 224 7.45 15.79 -17.29
CA LEU A 224 6.57 15.45 -18.41
C LEU A 224 5.17 16.02 -18.20
N PRO A 225 4.41 16.28 -19.27
CA PRO A 225 2.96 16.51 -19.18
C PRO A 225 2.28 15.32 -18.51
N PHE A 226 1.22 15.58 -17.72
CA PHE A 226 0.61 14.54 -16.87
C PHE A 226 0.19 13.27 -17.64
N ASN A 227 -0.38 13.40 -18.83
CA ASN A 227 -0.85 12.23 -19.59
C ASN A 227 0.31 11.33 -20.03
N GLU A 228 1.42 11.92 -20.46
CA GLU A 228 2.64 11.20 -20.81
C GLU A 228 3.29 10.56 -19.58
N LEU A 229 3.34 11.30 -18.47
CA LEU A 229 3.86 10.81 -17.20
C LEU A 229 3.06 9.59 -16.71
N ALA A 230 1.72 9.68 -16.71
CA ALA A 230 0.85 8.59 -16.29
C ALA A 230 1.01 7.35 -17.18
N LYS A 231 1.08 7.54 -18.50
CA LYS A 231 1.29 6.45 -19.47
C LYS A 231 2.66 5.79 -19.29
N LYS A 232 3.70 6.59 -19.09
CA LYS A 232 5.06 6.08 -18.82
C LYS A 232 5.10 5.24 -17.55
N VAL A 233 4.46 5.72 -16.48
CA VAL A 233 4.36 5.00 -15.20
C VAL A 233 3.62 3.66 -15.37
N GLU A 234 2.48 3.67 -16.04
CA GLU A 234 1.69 2.47 -16.33
C GLU A 234 2.50 1.44 -17.11
N LEU A 235 3.11 1.84 -18.23
CA LEU A 235 3.91 0.94 -19.06
C LEU A 235 5.11 0.38 -18.31
N THR A 236 5.76 1.19 -17.46
CA THR A 236 6.89 0.75 -16.63
C THR A 236 6.47 -0.36 -15.66
N ILE A 237 5.28 -0.22 -15.04
CA ILE A 237 4.78 -1.21 -14.09
C ILE A 237 4.35 -2.49 -14.82
N ILE A 238 3.59 -2.35 -15.90
CA ILE A 238 3.00 -3.49 -16.63
C ILE A 238 4.08 -4.37 -17.27
N LYS A 239 5.16 -3.77 -17.76
CA LYS A 239 6.26 -4.48 -18.43
C LYS A 239 6.87 -5.59 -17.57
N ASP A 240 6.89 -5.42 -16.25
CA ASP A 240 7.54 -6.34 -15.31
C ASP A 240 6.53 -7.20 -14.51
N ILE A 241 5.25 -7.20 -14.90
CA ILE A 241 4.24 -8.12 -14.35
C ILE A 241 4.40 -9.50 -14.99
N ASN A 242 4.54 -10.53 -14.12
CA ASN A 242 4.70 -11.95 -14.48
C ASN A 242 3.42 -12.75 -14.20
#